data_789fa9ddcd8c73eae40f862ae17b5f63
#
_entry.id   789fa9ddcd8c73eae40f862ae17b5f63
#
_cell.length_a   1.000
_cell.length_b   1.000
_cell.length_c   1.000
_cell.angle_alpha   90.00
_cell.angle_beta   90.00
_cell.angle_gamma   90.00
#
_symmetry.space_group_name_H-M   'P 1'
#
loop_
_entity.id
_entity.type
_entity.pdbx_description
1 polymer ?
#
loop_
_entity_poly.entity_id
_entity_poly.type
_entity_poly.pdbx_seq_one_letter_code
_entity_poly.pdbx_strand_id
1 'polypeptide(L)'
;MEWAGVLSSYLIEVFKNHKLIKIFQKEEYEKDRADKYLTQLKEKNQKIQTVFVRMSPIMETLTGIMIAILIFYSGKLMSKGELDINNFFSFLAAMMLAYQPVRSLSTLNMILNQGLSAASRILPIIDQENNIRDIDNAKPIVINKSNISFKDVNFSYNKSEGVTLDTVNLSFEGGKMTSLVGHSGSGKSTILNLIPRFYDAESGDIIIDNQSIYKSSIQSIRKEISMVSQETTLFDDTILNNIKYAKENASDEEVNEVTKLSFCDEFINNLPKKFETIIGENGVRLSGGEKQRLSIARAMLKQSSIILLDEATSSLDSETESKIQEALR
;
A
#
# COMPACT_ATOMS: atom_id res chain seq x y z
N MET A 1 -19.95 -2.42 -4.31
CA MET A 1 -18.69 -2.57 -3.51
C MET A 1 -17.96 -1.24 -3.32
N GLU A 2 -17.92 -0.36 -4.29
CA GLU A 2 -17.25 0.95 -4.20
C GLU A 2 -17.73 1.80 -3.00
N TRP A 3 -19.03 1.90 -2.79
CA TRP A 3 -19.63 2.69 -1.69
C TRP A 3 -19.32 2.14 -0.28
N ALA A 4 -19.14 0.84 -0.15
CA ALA A 4 -18.69 0.26 1.12
C ALA A 4 -17.25 0.66 1.43
N GLY A 5 -16.37 0.72 0.40
CA GLY A 5 -15.02 1.23 0.54
C GLY A 5 -14.98 2.70 0.95
N VAL A 6 -15.79 3.55 0.31
CA VAL A 6 -15.89 4.98 0.65
C VAL A 6 -16.33 5.16 2.12
N LEU A 7 -17.36 4.41 2.56
CA LEU A 7 -17.81 4.45 3.97
C LEU A 7 -16.70 3.98 4.92
N SER A 8 -16.00 2.88 4.61
CA SER A 8 -14.92 2.38 5.45
C SER A 8 -13.78 3.40 5.57
N SER A 9 -13.35 4.00 4.47
CA SER A 9 -12.31 5.04 4.49
C SER A 9 -12.73 6.25 5.33
N TYR A 10 -13.98 6.68 5.17
CA TYR A 10 -14.53 7.77 5.97
C TYR A 10 -14.56 7.44 7.47
N LEU A 11 -15.02 6.24 7.84
CA LEU A 11 -15.05 5.82 9.26
C LEU A 11 -13.64 5.75 9.85
N ILE A 12 -12.67 5.23 9.10
CA ILE A 12 -11.25 5.21 9.53
C ILE A 12 -10.75 6.64 9.78
N GLU A 13 -11.08 7.59 8.89
CA GLU A 13 -10.72 9.01 9.05
C GLU A 13 -11.33 9.60 10.32
N VAL A 14 -12.63 9.39 10.56
CA VAL A 14 -13.33 9.85 11.75
C VAL A 14 -12.71 9.27 13.03
N PHE A 15 -12.43 7.97 13.05
CA PHE A 15 -11.80 7.33 14.22
C PHE A 15 -10.38 7.79 14.47
N LYS A 16 -9.58 7.98 13.43
CA LYS A 16 -8.22 8.54 13.56
C LYS A 16 -8.25 9.96 14.13
N ASN A 17 -9.22 10.77 13.72
CA ASN A 17 -9.33 12.17 14.11
C ASN A 17 -10.31 12.41 15.29
N HIS A 18 -10.66 11.38 16.08
CA HIS A 18 -11.65 11.49 17.16
C HIS A 18 -11.36 12.61 18.18
N LYS A 19 -10.07 12.88 18.49
CA LYS A 19 -9.67 13.97 19.39
C LYS A 19 -10.03 15.34 18.81
N LEU A 20 -9.82 15.51 17.49
CA LEU A 20 -10.17 16.74 16.77
C LEU A 20 -11.68 16.98 16.81
N ILE A 21 -12.46 15.93 16.51
CA ILE A 21 -13.92 15.97 16.52
C ILE A 21 -14.43 16.37 17.91
N LYS A 22 -13.84 15.79 18.97
CA LYS A 22 -14.19 16.10 20.36
C LYS A 22 -13.90 17.55 20.74
N ILE A 23 -12.71 18.06 20.42
CA ILE A 23 -12.33 19.43 20.82
C ILE A 23 -13.16 20.49 20.08
N PHE A 24 -13.58 20.21 18.84
CA PHE A 24 -14.45 21.09 18.07
C PHE A 24 -15.95 20.80 18.24
N GLN A 25 -16.33 19.83 19.08
CA GLN A 25 -17.73 19.45 19.35
C GLN A 25 -18.52 19.17 18.05
N LYS A 26 -17.93 18.43 17.11
CA LYS A 26 -18.49 18.15 15.79
C LYS A 26 -19.07 16.74 15.65
N GLU A 27 -19.42 16.07 16.74
CA GLU A 27 -19.96 14.71 16.72
C GLU A 27 -21.25 14.61 15.92
N GLU A 28 -22.19 15.55 16.09
CA GLU A 28 -23.46 15.55 15.33
C GLU A 28 -23.21 15.83 13.84
N TYR A 29 -22.27 16.70 13.51
CA TYR A 29 -21.90 16.95 12.12
C TYR A 29 -21.35 15.71 11.44
N GLU A 30 -20.43 14.99 12.10
CA GLU A 30 -19.84 13.76 11.53
C GLU A 30 -20.87 12.61 11.52
N LYS A 31 -21.79 12.54 12.47
CA LYS A 31 -22.91 11.60 12.45
C LYS A 31 -23.82 11.83 11.24
N ASP A 32 -24.25 13.08 11.00
CA ASP A 32 -25.10 13.41 9.85
C ASP A 32 -24.40 13.08 8.52
N ARG A 33 -23.08 13.27 8.48
CA ARG A 33 -22.27 12.92 7.32
C ARG A 33 -22.16 11.40 7.13
N ALA A 34 -21.97 10.64 8.22
CA ALA A 34 -21.99 9.19 8.20
C ALA A 34 -23.35 8.64 7.74
N ASP A 35 -24.44 9.22 8.23
CA ASP A 35 -25.80 8.82 7.85
C ASP A 35 -26.09 9.02 6.36
N LYS A 36 -25.53 10.07 5.75
CA LYS A 36 -25.61 10.26 4.29
C LYS A 36 -24.91 9.12 3.52
N TYR A 37 -23.69 8.73 3.93
CA TYR A 37 -23.00 7.61 3.30
C TYR A 37 -23.72 6.29 3.51
N LEU A 38 -24.25 6.05 4.72
CA LEU A 38 -25.04 4.86 5.06
C LEU A 38 -26.34 4.79 4.22
N THR A 39 -27.03 5.91 4.07
CA THR A 39 -28.25 5.99 3.24
C THR A 39 -27.94 5.69 1.78
N GLN A 40 -26.89 6.26 1.22
CA GLN A 40 -26.45 5.99 -0.14
C GLN A 40 -26.09 4.50 -0.34
N LEU A 41 -25.36 3.91 0.60
CA LEU A 41 -25.00 2.48 0.58
C LEU A 41 -26.26 1.61 0.63
N LYS A 42 -27.19 1.94 1.55
CA LYS A 42 -28.49 1.24 1.69
C LYS A 42 -29.29 1.28 0.39
N GLU A 43 -29.44 2.45 -0.23
CA GLU A 43 -30.22 2.60 -1.48
C GLU A 43 -29.59 1.79 -2.63
N LYS A 44 -28.26 1.83 -2.77
CA LYS A 44 -27.56 1.05 -3.80
C LYS A 44 -27.70 -0.46 -3.59
N ASN A 45 -27.49 -0.91 -2.34
CA ASN A 45 -27.66 -2.32 -1.98
C ASN A 45 -29.12 -2.77 -2.17
N GLN A 46 -30.09 -1.94 -1.81
CA GLN A 46 -31.49 -2.23 -1.96
C GLN A 46 -31.91 -2.40 -3.43
N LYS A 47 -31.36 -1.55 -4.33
CA LYS A 47 -31.56 -1.70 -5.78
C LYS A 47 -31.02 -3.03 -6.30
N ILE A 48 -29.79 -3.39 -5.90
CA ILE A 48 -29.19 -4.66 -6.28
C ILE A 48 -30.03 -5.83 -5.76
N GLN A 49 -30.37 -5.85 -4.48
CA GLN A 49 -31.16 -6.93 -3.87
C GLN A 49 -32.55 -7.03 -4.51
N THR A 50 -33.19 -5.92 -4.85
CA THR A 50 -34.47 -5.92 -5.53
C THR A 50 -34.43 -6.63 -6.88
N VAL A 51 -33.37 -6.42 -7.66
CA VAL A 51 -33.18 -7.14 -8.94
C VAL A 51 -33.01 -8.64 -8.68
N PHE A 52 -32.19 -9.03 -7.71
CA PHE A 52 -31.98 -10.42 -7.36
C PHE A 52 -33.27 -11.13 -6.94
N VAL A 53 -34.02 -10.54 -6.01
CA VAL A 53 -35.26 -11.13 -5.48
C VAL A 53 -36.34 -11.25 -6.54
N ARG A 54 -36.41 -10.31 -7.49
CA ARG A 54 -37.42 -10.34 -8.57
C ARG A 54 -37.14 -11.39 -9.65
N MET A 55 -35.92 -11.84 -9.81
CA MET A 55 -35.56 -12.84 -10.82
C MET A 55 -36.28 -14.18 -10.62
N SER A 56 -36.38 -14.67 -9.37
CA SER A 56 -37.04 -15.95 -9.09
C SER A 56 -38.53 -15.97 -9.44
N PRO A 57 -39.36 -15.02 -8.96
CA PRO A 57 -40.79 -14.98 -9.34
C PRO A 57 -41.01 -14.80 -10.84
N ILE A 58 -40.19 -14.02 -11.54
CA ILE A 58 -40.30 -13.85 -12.99
C ILE A 58 -40.03 -15.18 -13.69
N MET A 59 -38.97 -15.88 -13.33
CA MET A 59 -38.66 -17.17 -13.93
C MET A 59 -39.71 -18.23 -13.61
N GLU A 60 -40.27 -18.25 -12.40
CA GLU A 60 -41.35 -19.15 -12.02
C GLU A 60 -42.65 -18.86 -12.81
N THR A 61 -43.00 -17.60 -12.99
CA THR A 61 -44.16 -17.19 -13.78
C THR A 61 -44.01 -17.58 -15.26
N LEU A 62 -42.85 -17.29 -15.86
CA LEU A 62 -42.57 -17.68 -17.25
C LEU A 62 -42.64 -19.18 -17.46
N THR A 63 -42.07 -19.95 -16.50
CA THR A 63 -42.11 -21.42 -16.53
C THR A 63 -43.55 -21.92 -16.38
N GLY A 64 -44.34 -21.36 -15.48
CA GLY A 64 -45.75 -21.69 -15.32
C GLY A 64 -46.58 -21.45 -16.61
N ILE A 65 -46.38 -20.30 -17.26
CA ILE A 65 -47.00 -19.99 -18.54
C ILE A 65 -46.59 -21.00 -19.61
N MET A 66 -45.30 -21.33 -19.69
CA MET A 66 -44.79 -22.29 -20.67
C MET A 66 -45.41 -23.68 -20.46
N ILE A 67 -45.49 -24.16 -19.19
CA ILE A 67 -46.12 -25.45 -18.83
C ILE A 67 -47.60 -25.40 -19.24
N ALA A 68 -48.35 -24.34 -18.95
CA ALA A 68 -49.78 -24.22 -19.30
C ALA A 68 -49.99 -24.28 -20.82
N ILE A 69 -49.17 -23.59 -21.62
CA ILE A 69 -49.23 -23.65 -23.10
C ILE A 69 -48.95 -25.05 -23.61
N LEU A 70 -47.92 -25.74 -23.02
CA LEU A 70 -47.58 -27.09 -23.41
C LEU A 70 -48.67 -28.12 -23.09
N ILE A 71 -49.30 -28.05 -21.92
CA ILE A 71 -50.43 -28.90 -21.52
C ILE A 71 -51.61 -28.67 -22.51
N PHE A 72 -51.92 -27.43 -22.80
CA PHE A 72 -53.01 -27.09 -23.74
C PHE A 72 -52.74 -27.64 -25.16
N TYR A 73 -51.51 -27.43 -25.65
CA TYR A 73 -51.14 -27.89 -26.98
C TYR A 73 -51.07 -29.44 -27.06
N SER A 74 -50.51 -30.08 -26.07
CA SER A 74 -50.44 -31.54 -25.98
C SER A 74 -51.83 -32.20 -25.87
N GLY A 75 -52.76 -31.60 -25.09
CA GLY A 75 -54.15 -32.03 -25.04
C GLY A 75 -54.82 -31.99 -26.41
N LYS A 76 -54.54 -30.95 -27.23
CA LYS A 76 -55.05 -30.84 -28.60
C LYS A 76 -54.43 -31.90 -29.53
N LEU A 77 -53.16 -32.27 -29.38
CA LEU A 77 -52.52 -33.35 -30.15
C LEU A 77 -53.04 -34.71 -29.74
N MET A 78 -53.27 -34.94 -28.45
CA MET A 78 -53.89 -36.19 -27.95
C MET A 78 -55.32 -36.38 -28.47
N SER A 79 -56.11 -35.32 -28.53
CA SER A 79 -57.46 -35.41 -29.07
C SER A 79 -57.53 -35.75 -30.57
N LYS A 80 -56.43 -35.50 -31.30
CA LYS A 80 -56.24 -35.89 -32.69
C LYS A 80 -55.62 -37.28 -32.88
N GLY A 81 -55.18 -37.94 -31.80
CA GLY A 81 -54.48 -39.20 -31.86
C GLY A 81 -53.03 -39.10 -32.31
N GLU A 82 -52.44 -37.91 -32.36
CA GLU A 82 -51.07 -37.65 -32.82
C GLU A 82 -50.03 -37.77 -31.67
N LEU A 83 -50.48 -37.82 -30.41
CA LEU A 83 -49.61 -37.92 -29.24
C LEU A 83 -50.15 -38.97 -28.26
N ASP A 84 -49.29 -39.95 -27.86
CA ASP A 84 -49.59 -40.93 -26.80
C ASP A 84 -49.40 -40.32 -25.41
N ILE A 85 -50.20 -40.76 -24.44
CA ILE A 85 -50.20 -40.32 -23.06
C ILE A 85 -48.83 -40.54 -22.35
N ASN A 86 -48.14 -41.66 -22.67
CA ASN A 86 -46.86 -41.99 -22.13
C ASN A 86 -45.75 -41.02 -22.59
N ASN A 87 -45.81 -40.61 -23.87
CA ASN A 87 -44.88 -39.62 -24.44
C ASN A 87 -45.11 -38.22 -23.83
N PHE A 88 -46.35 -37.87 -23.51
CA PHE A 88 -46.66 -36.61 -22.82
C PHE A 88 -46.03 -36.57 -21.42
N PHE A 89 -46.20 -37.63 -20.59
CA PHE A 89 -45.62 -37.67 -19.26
C PHE A 89 -44.07 -37.73 -19.29
N SER A 90 -43.52 -38.45 -20.25
CA SER A 90 -42.05 -38.47 -20.43
C SER A 90 -41.47 -37.12 -20.79
N PHE A 91 -42.16 -36.37 -21.67
CA PHE A 91 -41.80 -35.02 -22.05
C PHE A 91 -41.91 -34.01 -20.85
N LEU A 92 -43.04 -34.14 -20.12
CA LEU A 92 -43.24 -33.30 -18.93
C LEU A 92 -42.16 -33.54 -17.86
N ALA A 93 -41.79 -34.80 -17.61
CA ALA A 93 -40.72 -35.17 -16.71
C ALA A 93 -39.35 -34.62 -17.16
N ALA A 94 -39.03 -34.74 -18.45
CA ALA A 94 -37.80 -34.20 -19.04
C ALA A 94 -37.73 -32.67 -18.89
N MET A 95 -38.84 -31.99 -19.12
CA MET A 95 -38.94 -30.52 -18.96
C MET A 95 -38.77 -30.08 -17.52
N MET A 96 -39.36 -30.79 -16.55
CA MET A 96 -39.14 -30.54 -15.11
C MET A 96 -37.70 -30.74 -14.69
N LEU A 97 -37.03 -31.75 -15.22
CA LEU A 97 -35.59 -31.98 -14.96
C LEU A 97 -34.71 -30.92 -15.61
N ALA A 98 -35.09 -30.37 -16.76
CA ALA A 98 -34.37 -29.30 -17.46
C ALA A 98 -34.50 -27.94 -16.77
N TYR A 99 -35.53 -27.74 -15.93
CA TYR A 99 -35.78 -26.45 -15.27
C TYR A 99 -34.65 -26.02 -14.32
N GLN A 100 -34.15 -26.92 -13.50
CA GLN A 100 -33.08 -26.65 -12.55
C GLN A 100 -31.78 -26.17 -13.22
N PRO A 101 -31.24 -26.84 -14.27
CA PRO A 101 -30.09 -26.34 -15.01
C PRO A 101 -30.30 -24.96 -15.63
N VAL A 102 -31.48 -24.68 -16.21
CA VAL A 102 -31.77 -23.37 -16.80
C VAL A 102 -31.75 -22.25 -15.75
N ARG A 103 -32.35 -22.52 -14.57
CA ARG A 103 -32.33 -21.57 -13.44
C ARG A 103 -30.88 -21.33 -12.95
N SER A 104 -30.08 -22.39 -12.88
CA SER A 104 -28.66 -22.31 -12.47
C SER A 104 -27.83 -21.45 -13.43
N LEU A 105 -28.08 -21.54 -14.75
CA LEU A 105 -27.39 -20.73 -15.75
C LEU A 105 -27.61 -19.21 -15.53
N SER A 106 -28.82 -18.82 -15.16
CA SER A 106 -29.12 -17.40 -14.85
C SER A 106 -28.33 -16.90 -13.65
N THR A 107 -28.23 -17.72 -12.60
CA THR A 107 -27.44 -17.40 -11.40
C THR A 107 -25.94 -17.38 -11.70
N LEU A 108 -25.49 -18.29 -12.55
CA LEU A 108 -24.08 -18.41 -12.94
C LEU A 108 -23.60 -17.18 -13.71
N ASN A 109 -24.39 -16.68 -14.66
CA ASN A 109 -24.08 -15.43 -15.39
C ASN A 109 -23.89 -14.24 -14.42
N MET A 110 -24.71 -14.16 -13.40
CA MET A 110 -24.64 -13.08 -12.41
C MET A 110 -23.38 -13.19 -11.54
N ILE A 111 -23.05 -14.39 -11.08
CA ILE A 111 -21.82 -14.66 -10.28
C ILE A 111 -20.58 -14.37 -11.14
N LEU A 112 -20.58 -14.78 -12.42
CA LEU A 112 -19.49 -14.48 -13.35
C LEU A 112 -19.28 -12.97 -13.53
N ASN A 113 -20.36 -12.21 -13.78
CA ASN A 113 -20.25 -10.76 -13.91
C ASN A 113 -19.73 -10.08 -12.63
N GLN A 114 -20.13 -10.57 -11.46
CA GLN A 114 -19.60 -10.10 -10.18
C GLN A 114 -18.11 -10.42 -10.02
N GLY A 115 -17.72 -11.64 -10.38
CA GLY A 115 -16.32 -12.07 -10.38
C GLY A 115 -15.46 -11.27 -11.37
N LEU A 116 -15.93 -11.08 -12.59
CA LEU A 116 -15.24 -10.26 -13.60
C LEU A 116 -15.09 -8.81 -13.17
N SER A 117 -16.12 -8.23 -12.53
CA SER A 117 -16.03 -6.87 -11.96
C SER A 117 -15.02 -6.76 -10.82
N ALA A 118 -14.83 -7.80 -10.04
CA ALA A 118 -13.77 -7.84 -9.02
C ALA A 118 -12.39 -8.02 -9.67
N ALA A 119 -12.26 -8.95 -10.61
CA ALA A 119 -11.02 -9.23 -11.34
C ALA A 119 -10.52 -8.01 -12.11
N SER A 120 -11.41 -7.26 -12.77
CA SER A 120 -11.04 -6.03 -13.50
C SER A 120 -10.43 -4.93 -12.64
N ARG A 121 -10.58 -4.99 -11.32
CA ARG A 121 -9.94 -4.07 -10.37
C ARG A 121 -8.61 -4.58 -9.84
N ILE A 122 -8.48 -5.91 -9.70
CA ILE A 122 -7.30 -6.53 -9.11
C ILE A 122 -6.22 -6.75 -10.17
N LEU A 123 -6.60 -7.24 -11.36
CA LEU A 123 -5.66 -7.54 -12.44
C LEU A 123 -4.78 -6.35 -12.84
N PRO A 124 -5.30 -5.11 -13.02
CA PRO A 124 -4.45 -3.98 -13.35
C PRO A 124 -3.40 -3.65 -12.28
N ILE A 125 -3.69 -3.98 -10.99
CA ILE A 125 -2.72 -3.79 -9.91
C ILE A 125 -1.64 -4.87 -9.97
N ILE A 126 -2.02 -6.12 -10.25
CA ILE A 126 -1.07 -7.25 -10.40
C ILE A 126 -0.19 -7.04 -11.64
N ASP A 127 -0.81 -6.63 -12.75
CA ASP A 127 -0.14 -6.43 -14.04
C ASP A 127 0.57 -5.08 -14.12
N GLN A 128 0.49 -4.25 -13.07
CA GLN A 128 1.17 -2.96 -13.05
C GLN A 128 2.67 -3.15 -13.18
N GLU A 129 3.21 -2.66 -14.26
CA GLU A 129 4.65 -2.70 -14.49
C GLU A 129 5.38 -1.80 -13.50
N ASN A 130 6.42 -2.35 -12.88
CA ASN A 130 7.33 -1.53 -12.10
C ASN A 130 8.19 -0.69 -13.06
N ASN A 131 8.01 0.62 -13.05
CA ASN A 131 8.73 1.55 -13.91
C ASN A 131 10.22 1.62 -13.56
N ILE A 132 10.58 1.30 -12.30
CA ILE A 132 11.96 1.35 -11.82
C ILE A 132 12.52 -0.07 -11.84
N ARG A 133 13.23 -0.41 -12.92
CA ARG A 133 13.82 -1.73 -13.14
C ARG A 133 15.29 -1.61 -13.44
N ASP A 134 16.02 -2.69 -13.16
CA ASP A 134 17.38 -2.83 -13.64
C ASP A 134 17.38 -2.97 -15.16
N ILE A 135 18.35 -2.36 -15.81
CA ILE A 135 18.62 -2.61 -17.23
C ILE A 135 19.18 -4.01 -17.42
N ASP A 136 19.01 -4.58 -18.62
CA ASP A 136 19.64 -5.85 -18.97
C ASP A 136 21.16 -5.73 -18.77
N ASN A 137 21.72 -6.66 -18.00
CA ASN A 137 23.15 -6.68 -17.62
C ASN A 137 23.59 -5.55 -16.65
N ALA A 138 22.69 -5.03 -15.81
CA ALA A 138 23.07 -4.13 -14.73
C ALA A 138 24.17 -4.74 -13.85
N LYS A 139 25.24 -4.00 -13.62
CA LYS A 139 26.38 -4.46 -12.81
C LYS A 139 26.19 -4.03 -11.35
N PRO A 140 26.68 -4.81 -10.38
CA PRO A 140 26.75 -4.33 -8.99
C PRO A 140 27.58 -3.05 -8.92
N ILE A 141 27.11 -2.07 -8.13
CA ILE A 141 27.89 -0.86 -7.86
C ILE A 141 29.03 -1.19 -6.90
N VAL A 142 30.18 -0.57 -7.13
CA VAL A 142 31.33 -0.69 -6.22
C VAL A 142 31.63 0.68 -5.65
N ILE A 143 31.44 0.85 -4.36
CA ILE A 143 31.66 2.11 -3.66
C ILE A 143 33.04 2.09 -2.98
N ASN A 144 33.87 3.09 -3.28
CA ASN A 144 35.21 3.24 -2.74
C ASN A 144 35.36 4.53 -1.92
N LYS A 145 34.88 5.64 -2.48
CA LYS A 145 35.02 6.98 -1.87
C LYS A 145 33.68 7.57 -1.46
N SER A 146 32.57 6.99 -1.92
CA SER A 146 31.19 7.47 -1.68
C SER A 146 30.93 8.88 -2.22
N ASN A 147 31.62 9.31 -3.29
CA ASN A 147 31.35 10.58 -3.95
C ASN A 147 30.04 10.48 -4.75
N ILE A 148 29.12 11.43 -4.56
CA ILE A 148 27.85 11.45 -5.29
C ILE A 148 27.81 12.73 -6.14
N SER A 149 27.41 12.63 -7.39
CA SER A 149 27.22 13.79 -8.28
C SER A 149 25.93 13.70 -9.08
N PHE A 150 25.23 14.80 -9.16
CA PHE A 150 24.08 15.04 -10.02
C PHE A 150 24.55 15.86 -11.20
N LYS A 151 24.21 15.43 -12.43
CA LYS A 151 24.56 16.10 -13.67
C LYS A 151 23.32 16.38 -14.48
N ASP A 152 22.94 17.64 -14.61
CA ASP A 152 21.81 18.16 -15.38
C ASP A 152 20.50 17.40 -15.09
N VAL A 153 20.23 17.10 -13.80
CA VAL A 153 19.12 16.27 -13.37
C VAL A 153 17.82 17.07 -13.39
N ASN A 154 16.85 16.56 -14.15
CA ASN A 154 15.49 17.04 -14.19
C ASN A 154 14.55 15.97 -13.64
N PHE A 155 13.60 16.38 -12.78
CA PHE A 155 12.66 15.47 -12.17
C PHE A 155 11.33 16.12 -11.81
N SER A 156 10.23 15.38 -12.05
CA SER A 156 8.87 15.70 -11.58
C SER A 156 8.22 14.44 -11.00
N TYR A 157 7.51 14.55 -9.89
CA TYR A 157 6.70 13.43 -9.37
C TYR A 157 5.51 13.15 -10.27
N ASN A 158 4.92 14.21 -10.80
CA ASN A 158 3.78 14.13 -11.70
C ASN A 158 3.93 15.23 -12.76
N LYS A 159 3.87 14.88 -14.03
CA LYS A 159 4.04 15.85 -15.13
C LYS A 159 3.00 16.99 -15.09
N SER A 160 1.85 16.75 -14.43
CA SER A 160 0.80 17.76 -14.27
C SER A 160 1.05 18.76 -13.13
N GLU A 161 1.95 18.46 -12.19
CA GLU A 161 2.20 19.29 -11.00
C GLU A 161 3.42 20.23 -11.14
N GLY A 162 4.10 20.16 -12.26
CA GLY A 162 5.28 20.98 -12.55
C GLY A 162 6.61 20.30 -12.21
N VAL A 163 7.69 20.97 -12.61
CA VAL A 163 9.07 20.47 -12.42
C VAL A 163 9.50 20.68 -10.96
N THR A 164 9.91 19.58 -10.31
CA THR A 164 10.42 19.63 -8.93
C THR A 164 11.92 19.94 -8.88
N LEU A 165 12.70 19.36 -9.78
CA LEU A 165 14.13 19.64 -9.96
C LEU A 165 14.37 20.03 -11.41
N ASP A 166 14.97 21.19 -11.64
CA ASP A 166 15.28 21.73 -12.96
C ASP A 166 16.78 21.90 -13.12
N THR A 167 17.37 21.08 -14.02
CA THR A 167 18.78 21.10 -14.43
C THR A 167 19.74 21.16 -13.23
N VAL A 168 19.49 20.30 -12.23
CA VAL A 168 20.23 20.31 -10.96
C VAL A 168 21.62 19.70 -11.15
N ASN A 169 22.63 20.46 -10.76
CA ASN A 169 24.03 20.06 -10.72
C ASN A 169 24.55 20.17 -9.27
N LEU A 170 24.90 19.03 -8.66
CA LEU A 170 25.39 18.96 -7.27
C LEU A 170 26.54 17.97 -7.17
N SER A 171 27.43 18.19 -6.22
CA SER A 171 28.50 17.25 -5.87
C SER A 171 28.63 17.12 -4.36
N PHE A 172 28.64 15.88 -3.88
CA PHE A 172 28.84 15.51 -2.49
C PHE A 172 30.13 14.72 -2.39
N GLU A 173 31.07 15.19 -1.59
CA GLU A 173 32.31 14.48 -1.31
C GLU A 173 32.06 13.39 -0.29
N GLY A 174 32.53 12.17 -0.56
CA GLY A 174 32.45 11.06 0.39
C GLY A 174 33.38 11.25 1.59
N GLY A 175 33.03 10.56 2.67
CA GLY A 175 33.75 10.71 3.95
C GLY A 175 33.52 12.06 4.64
N LYS A 176 32.57 12.84 4.17
CA LYS A 176 32.18 14.13 4.75
C LYS A 176 30.68 14.20 4.99
N MET A 177 30.30 14.89 6.05
CA MET A 177 28.90 15.28 6.28
C MET A 177 28.60 16.52 5.42
N THR A 178 27.58 16.42 4.57
CA THR A 178 27.10 17.53 3.72
C THR A 178 25.65 17.83 4.04
N SER A 179 25.31 19.10 4.30
CA SER A 179 23.96 19.53 4.59
C SER A 179 23.32 20.19 3.37
N LEU A 180 22.09 19.77 3.04
CA LEU A 180 21.23 20.42 2.06
C LEU A 180 20.36 21.45 2.79
N VAL A 181 20.53 22.73 2.46
CA VAL A 181 19.80 23.85 3.09
C VAL A 181 18.92 24.52 2.04
N GLY A 182 17.69 24.88 2.42
CA GLY A 182 16.74 25.56 1.55
C GLY A 182 15.34 25.61 2.15
N HIS A 183 14.45 26.40 1.54
CA HIS A 183 13.07 26.53 1.98
C HIS A 183 12.31 25.19 1.89
N SER A 184 11.18 25.07 2.60
CA SER A 184 10.26 23.94 2.41
C SER A 184 9.81 23.89 0.94
N GLY A 185 9.77 22.70 0.35
CA GLY A 185 9.44 22.52 -1.07
C GLY A 185 10.58 22.79 -2.06
N SER A 186 11.82 23.09 -1.62
CA SER A 186 12.97 23.30 -2.53
C SER A 186 13.58 22.03 -3.11
N GLY A 187 12.96 20.86 -2.93
CA GLY A 187 13.42 19.59 -3.52
C GLY A 187 14.46 18.81 -2.70
N LYS A 188 14.75 19.18 -1.44
CA LYS A 188 15.75 18.48 -0.60
C LYS A 188 15.44 16.99 -0.44
N SER A 189 14.25 16.63 0.02
CA SER A 189 13.82 15.24 0.17
C SER A 189 13.75 14.51 -1.17
N THR A 190 13.47 15.23 -2.26
CA THR A 190 13.50 14.68 -3.62
C THR A 190 14.91 14.26 -4.02
N ILE A 191 15.93 15.09 -3.74
CA ILE A 191 17.33 14.76 -3.97
C ILE A 191 17.70 13.49 -3.20
N LEU A 192 17.34 13.42 -1.91
CA LEU A 192 17.60 12.25 -1.07
C LEU A 192 16.90 10.98 -1.59
N ASN A 193 15.67 11.09 -2.13
CA ASN A 193 14.92 9.97 -2.68
C ASN A 193 15.43 9.47 -4.03
N LEU A 194 16.09 10.31 -4.82
CA LEU A 194 16.67 9.92 -6.10
C LEU A 194 17.96 9.10 -5.94
N ILE A 195 18.74 9.32 -4.89
CA ILE A 195 20.02 8.61 -4.67
C ILE A 195 19.80 7.09 -4.51
N PRO A 196 18.85 6.56 -3.68
CA PRO A 196 18.58 5.13 -3.58
C PRO A 196 17.70 4.61 -4.74
N ARG A 197 17.45 5.45 -5.75
CA ARG A 197 16.66 5.15 -6.91
C ARG A 197 15.24 4.68 -6.52
N PHE A 198 14.55 5.47 -5.65
CA PHE A 198 13.11 5.30 -5.42
C PHE A 198 12.30 5.84 -6.60
N TYR A 199 12.90 6.77 -7.33
CA TYR A 199 12.40 7.35 -8.57
C TYR A 199 13.54 7.46 -9.57
N ASP A 200 13.24 7.42 -10.85
CA ASP A 200 14.18 7.70 -11.92
C ASP A 200 14.00 9.14 -12.41
N ALA A 201 15.10 9.86 -12.64
CA ALA A 201 15.07 11.20 -13.22
C ALA A 201 14.55 11.18 -14.67
N GLU A 202 13.89 12.25 -15.10
CA GLU A 202 13.41 12.40 -16.48
C GLU A 202 14.58 12.62 -17.44
N SER A 203 15.62 13.30 -17.00
CA SER A 203 16.86 13.49 -17.73
C SER A 203 18.02 13.78 -16.78
N GLY A 204 19.25 13.75 -17.30
CA GLY A 204 20.46 13.87 -16.52
C GLY A 204 20.97 12.53 -16.00
N ASP A 205 21.99 12.57 -15.13
CA ASP A 205 22.58 11.37 -14.55
C ASP A 205 22.94 11.60 -13.08
N ILE A 206 22.78 10.56 -12.26
CA ILE A 206 23.22 10.51 -10.87
C ILE A 206 24.32 9.46 -10.79
N ILE A 207 25.46 9.87 -10.29
CA ILE A 207 26.71 9.11 -10.37
C ILE A 207 27.26 8.93 -8.96
N ILE A 208 27.61 7.68 -8.60
CA ILE A 208 28.33 7.34 -7.36
C ILE A 208 29.70 6.77 -7.77
N ASP A 209 30.78 7.38 -7.30
CA ASP A 209 32.16 6.97 -7.63
C ASP A 209 32.37 6.67 -9.13
N ASN A 210 31.98 7.62 -9.99
CA ASN A 210 32.02 7.53 -11.47
C ASN A 210 31.14 6.44 -12.10
N GLN A 211 30.23 5.82 -11.36
CA GLN A 211 29.27 4.82 -11.84
C GLN A 211 27.86 5.40 -11.81
N SER A 212 27.17 5.37 -12.97
CA SER A 212 25.76 5.80 -13.03
C SER A 212 24.86 4.85 -12.28
N ILE A 213 23.97 5.38 -11.45
CA ILE A 213 22.98 4.57 -10.71
C ILE A 213 22.00 3.87 -11.66
N TYR A 214 21.76 4.42 -12.85
CA TYR A 214 20.84 3.83 -13.84
C TYR A 214 21.45 2.62 -14.57
N LYS A 215 22.80 2.47 -14.55
CA LYS A 215 23.51 1.33 -15.11
C LYS A 215 23.91 0.29 -14.08
N SER A 216 23.69 0.59 -12.81
CA SER A 216 24.00 -0.28 -11.68
C SER A 216 22.75 -1.01 -11.16
N SER A 217 22.91 -2.19 -10.57
CA SER A 217 21.76 -2.91 -10.02
C SER A 217 21.21 -2.19 -8.79
N ILE A 218 19.88 -2.04 -8.74
CA ILE A 218 19.16 -1.35 -7.65
C ILE A 218 19.45 -2.01 -6.30
N GLN A 219 19.50 -3.34 -6.29
CA GLN A 219 19.82 -4.10 -5.08
C GLN A 219 21.21 -3.72 -4.52
N SER A 220 22.22 -3.62 -5.38
CA SER A 220 23.57 -3.26 -4.94
C SER A 220 23.66 -1.81 -4.44
N ILE A 221 22.98 -0.87 -5.11
CA ILE A 221 22.89 0.53 -4.67
C ILE A 221 22.26 0.61 -3.29
N ARG A 222 21.07 0.01 -3.12
CA ARG A 222 20.33 0.07 -1.86
C ARG A 222 21.01 -0.68 -0.72
N LYS A 223 21.86 -1.67 -1.01
CA LYS A 223 22.69 -2.33 -0.02
C LYS A 223 23.67 -1.35 0.64
N GLU A 224 24.24 -0.46 -0.14
CA GLU A 224 25.26 0.50 0.28
C GLU A 224 24.71 1.83 0.81
N ILE A 225 23.38 1.96 0.92
CA ILE A 225 22.72 3.19 1.37
C ILE A 225 21.82 2.88 2.56
N SER A 226 21.96 3.64 3.64
CA SER A 226 20.99 3.73 4.75
C SER A 226 20.22 5.05 4.66
N MET A 227 18.97 5.05 5.08
CA MET A 227 18.15 6.26 5.09
C MET A 227 17.36 6.37 6.39
N VAL A 228 17.37 7.54 6.97
CA VAL A 228 16.47 7.94 8.06
C VAL A 228 15.53 9.00 7.50
N SER A 229 14.27 8.62 7.36
CA SER A 229 13.22 9.49 6.78
C SER A 229 12.69 10.46 7.83
N GLN A 230 12.11 11.56 7.38
CA GLN A 230 11.40 12.54 8.22
C GLN A 230 10.28 11.88 9.03
N GLU A 231 9.46 11.06 8.36
CA GLU A 231 8.48 10.23 9.04
C GLU A 231 9.11 8.88 9.37
N THR A 232 9.34 8.65 10.66
CA THR A 232 9.91 7.39 11.14
C THR A 232 8.88 6.27 11.08
N THR A 233 9.10 5.30 10.20
CA THR A 233 8.25 4.11 10.10
C THR A 233 8.84 2.98 10.94
N LEU A 234 8.04 2.50 11.91
CA LEU A 234 8.37 1.37 12.77
C LEU A 234 7.29 0.29 12.63
N PHE A 235 7.71 -0.97 12.70
CA PHE A 235 6.81 -2.11 12.63
C PHE A 235 6.20 -2.41 14.00
N ASP A 236 4.99 -2.95 14.03
CA ASP A 236 4.35 -3.47 15.24
C ASP A 236 5.03 -4.77 15.67
N ASP A 237 6.19 -4.62 16.30
CA ASP A 237 7.07 -5.69 16.73
C ASP A 237 7.89 -5.22 17.93
N THR A 238 8.81 -6.05 18.41
CA THR A 238 9.74 -5.69 19.47
C THR A 238 10.72 -4.61 19.03
N ILE A 239 11.31 -3.91 20.00
CA ILE A 239 12.41 -2.97 19.75
C ILE A 239 13.58 -3.68 19.08
N LEU A 240 13.92 -4.89 19.56
CA LEU A 240 15.00 -5.70 19.01
C LEU A 240 14.80 -5.98 17.53
N ASN A 241 13.63 -6.47 17.15
CA ASN A 241 13.30 -6.81 15.76
C ASN A 241 13.29 -5.56 14.88
N ASN A 242 12.81 -4.43 15.40
CA ASN A 242 12.87 -3.16 14.70
C ASN A 242 14.31 -2.70 14.42
N ILE A 243 15.26 -2.91 15.32
CA ILE A 243 16.68 -2.61 15.09
C ILE A 243 17.28 -3.63 14.11
N LYS A 244 17.10 -4.93 14.38
CA LYS A 244 17.63 -6.03 13.55
C LYS A 244 17.02 -6.09 12.15
N TYR A 245 15.98 -5.31 11.86
CA TYR A 245 15.40 -5.22 10.51
C TYR A 245 16.43 -4.81 9.45
N ALA A 246 17.44 -4.05 9.81
CA ALA A 246 18.52 -3.65 8.90
C ALA A 246 19.54 -4.77 8.65
N LYS A 247 19.77 -5.65 9.66
CA LYS A 247 20.71 -6.76 9.63
C LYS A 247 20.20 -7.87 10.54
N GLU A 248 19.47 -8.83 9.97
CA GLU A 248 18.77 -9.90 10.69
C GLU A 248 19.72 -10.74 11.59
N ASN A 249 20.91 -11.03 11.09
CA ASN A 249 21.93 -11.82 11.78
C ASN A 249 22.89 -10.98 12.63
N ALA A 250 22.49 -9.77 13.05
CA ALA A 250 23.32 -8.94 13.91
C ALA A 250 23.50 -9.59 15.28
N SER A 251 24.74 -9.55 15.80
CA SER A 251 25.03 -10.03 17.15
C SER A 251 24.44 -9.09 18.21
N ASP A 252 24.30 -9.58 19.42
CA ASP A 252 23.81 -8.76 20.53
C ASP A 252 24.79 -7.64 20.89
N GLU A 253 26.09 -7.86 20.66
CA GLU A 253 27.13 -6.84 20.81
C GLU A 253 26.93 -5.70 19.82
N GLU A 254 26.71 -6.00 18.51
CA GLU A 254 26.45 -5.01 17.46
C GLU A 254 25.18 -4.20 17.78
N VAL A 255 24.11 -4.87 18.24
CA VAL A 255 22.87 -4.19 18.63
C VAL A 255 23.11 -3.27 19.82
N ASN A 256 23.82 -3.74 20.85
CA ASN A 256 24.12 -2.92 22.03
C ASN A 256 25.02 -1.73 21.69
N GLU A 257 25.96 -1.88 20.77
CA GLU A 257 26.85 -0.79 20.33
C GLU A 257 26.00 0.32 19.63
N VAL A 258 25.19 -0.04 18.63
CA VAL A 258 24.40 0.96 17.90
C VAL A 258 23.32 1.61 18.78
N THR A 259 22.77 0.89 19.77
CA THR A 259 21.81 1.47 20.71
C THR A 259 22.47 2.49 21.65
N LYS A 260 23.71 2.29 22.04
CA LYS A 260 24.47 3.29 22.80
C LYS A 260 24.81 4.50 21.95
N LEU A 261 25.30 4.30 20.71
CA LEU A 261 25.63 5.38 19.79
C LEU A 261 24.42 6.24 19.41
N SER A 262 23.23 5.64 19.34
CA SER A 262 21.97 6.34 19.05
C SER A 262 21.22 6.82 20.29
N PHE A 263 21.76 6.63 21.50
CA PHE A 263 21.13 6.96 22.80
C PHE A 263 19.77 6.27 23.00
N CYS A 264 19.58 5.09 22.39
CA CYS A 264 18.39 4.26 22.61
C CYS A 264 18.43 3.53 23.94
N ASP A 265 19.62 3.18 24.44
CA ASP A 265 19.82 2.44 25.68
C ASP A 265 19.23 3.14 26.91
N GLU A 266 19.21 4.47 26.93
CA GLU A 266 18.62 5.26 28.01
C GLU A 266 17.13 4.94 28.22
N PHE A 267 16.34 4.96 27.14
CA PHE A 267 14.91 4.68 27.27
C PHE A 267 14.61 3.18 27.28
N ILE A 268 15.36 2.37 26.52
CA ILE A 268 15.16 0.90 26.49
C ILE A 268 15.33 0.30 27.88
N ASN A 269 16.34 0.73 28.63
CA ASN A 269 16.61 0.23 29.99
C ASN A 269 15.51 0.56 30.99
N ASN A 270 14.72 1.61 30.74
CA ASN A 270 13.60 2.03 31.58
C ASN A 270 12.30 1.26 31.25
N LEU A 271 12.27 0.50 30.15
CA LEU A 271 11.10 -0.28 29.78
C LEU A 271 11.06 -1.63 30.50
N PRO A 272 9.86 -2.12 30.95
CA PRO A 272 9.76 -3.37 31.71
C PRO A 272 10.31 -4.61 31.00
N LYS A 273 10.16 -4.68 29.67
CA LYS A 273 10.62 -5.78 28.83
C LYS A 273 11.86 -5.42 27.99
N LYS A 274 12.46 -4.26 28.24
CA LYS A 274 13.65 -3.77 27.52
C LYS A 274 13.51 -3.98 26.00
N PHE A 275 14.46 -4.67 25.38
CA PHE A 275 14.47 -4.96 23.94
C PHE A 275 13.25 -5.76 23.45
N GLU A 276 12.64 -6.58 24.31
CA GLU A 276 11.44 -7.39 23.99
C GLU A 276 10.13 -6.59 24.12
N THR A 277 10.21 -5.28 24.29
CA THR A 277 9.03 -4.44 24.37
C THR A 277 8.41 -4.27 22.98
N ILE A 278 7.14 -4.66 22.83
CA ILE A 278 6.33 -4.43 21.61
C ILE A 278 5.91 -2.96 21.58
N ILE A 279 6.24 -2.28 20.50
CA ILE A 279 6.05 -0.82 20.37
C ILE A 279 4.71 -0.41 19.75
N GLY A 280 3.96 -1.36 19.19
CA GLY A 280 2.68 -1.12 18.53
C GLY A 280 2.82 -0.51 17.12
N GLU A 281 1.69 -0.38 16.43
CA GLU A 281 1.64 0.14 15.06
C GLU A 281 2.31 1.52 14.98
N ASN A 282 3.28 1.66 14.08
CA ASN A 282 4.12 2.86 13.91
C ASN A 282 4.75 3.36 15.22
N GLY A 283 5.03 2.46 16.17
CA GLY A 283 5.66 2.82 17.44
C GLY A 283 4.80 3.75 18.31
N VAL A 284 3.48 3.57 18.31
CA VAL A 284 2.54 4.44 19.04
C VAL A 284 2.85 4.61 20.53
N ARG A 285 3.61 3.66 21.11
CA ARG A 285 4.03 3.67 22.52
C ARG A 285 5.31 4.44 22.79
N LEU A 286 5.96 4.94 21.73
CA LEU A 286 7.21 5.69 21.82
C LEU A 286 6.96 7.17 21.53
N SER A 287 7.75 8.03 22.18
CA SER A 287 7.83 9.46 21.85
C SER A 287 8.46 9.68 20.46
N GLY A 288 8.28 10.86 19.86
CA GLY A 288 8.89 11.20 18.58
C GLY A 288 10.42 11.05 18.57
N GLY A 289 11.09 11.53 19.62
CA GLY A 289 12.53 11.41 19.75
C GLY A 289 13.01 9.96 19.91
N GLU A 290 12.29 9.11 20.67
CA GLU A 290 12.62 7.68 20.78
C GLU A 290 12.48 6.95 19.45
N LYS A 291 11.45 7.26 18.66
CA LYS A 291 11.28 6.72 17.30
C LYS A 291 12.44 7.13 16.38
N GLN A 292 12.85 8.40 16.43
CA GLN A 292 13.97 8.88 15.63
C GLN A 292 15.27 8.18 16.03
N ARG A 293 15.59 8.11 17.34
CA ARG A 293 16.77 7.39 17.82
C ARG A 293 16.79 5.93 17.37
N LEU A 294 15.64 5.24 17.46
CA LEU A 294 15.51 3.86 17.00
C LEU A 294 15.73 3.71 15.48
N SER A 295 15.26 4.66 14.69
CA SER A 295 15.50 4.69 13.24
C SER A 295 16.98 4.95 12.91
N ILE A 296 17.64 5.79 13.68
CA ILE A 296 19.09 6.04 13.56
C ILE A 296 19.89 4.79 13.94
N ALA A 297 19.52 4.10 15.05
CA ALA A 297 20.15 2.82 15.43
C ALA A 297 20.05 1.79 14.29
N ARG A 298 18.88 1.68 13.67
CA ARG A 298 18.65 0.84 12.49
C ARG A 298 19.58 1.21 11.33
N ALA A 299 19.73 2.49 11.03
CA ALA A 299 20.58 2.96 9.96
C ALA A 299 22.07 2.69 10.22
N MET A 300 22.52 2.87 11.47
CA MET A 300 23.88 2.56 11.89
C MET A 300 24.17 1.05 11.83
N LEU A 301 23.23 0.20 12.26
CA LEU A 301 23.41 -1.26 12.26
C LEU A 301 23.63 -1.82 10.86
N LYS A 302 23.09 -1.17 9.84
CA LYS A 302 23.29 -1.57 8.44
C LYS A 302 24.72 -1.44 7.97
N GLN A 303 25.52 -0.56 8.57
CA GLN A 303 26.93 -0.31 8.22
C GLN A 303 27.13 0.02 6.73
N SER A 304 26.24 0.83 6.17
CA SER A 304 26.28 1.22 4.75
C SER A 304 27.30 2.33 4.49
N SER A 305 27.83 2.37 3.26
CA SER A 305 28.82 3.36 2.81
C SER A 305 28.27 4.78 2.73
N ILE A 306 26.93 4.93 2.61
CA ILE A 306 26.24 6.21 2.48
C ILE A 306 25.07 6.22 3.46
N ILE A 307 24.96 7.29 4.26
CA ILE A 307 23.82 7.53 5.16
C ILE A 307 23.10 8.79 4.71
N LEU A 308 21.81 8.67 4.40
CA LEU A 308 20.93 9.77 4.03
C LEU A 308 20.04 10.11 5.23
N LEU A 309 20.00 11.39 5.60
CA LEU A 309 19.26 11.89 6.74
C LEU A 309 18.27 12.98 6.25
N ASP A 310 16.98 12.70 6.32
CA ASP A 310 15.94 13.67 5.98
C ASP A 310 15.26 14.16 7.27
N GLU A 311 15.69 15.33 7.76
CA GLU A 311 15.24 15.94 9.02
C GLU A 311 15.28 14.96 10.23
N ALA A 312 16.27 14.06 10.22
CA ALA A 312 16.36 12.92 11.14
C ALA A 312 16.57 13.30 12.61
N THR A 313 16.80 14.56 12.93
CA THR A 313 17.05 15.08 14.27
C THR A 313 16.01 16.08 14.75
N SER A 314 14.98 16.36 13.96
CA SER A 314 13.98 17.41 14.22
C SER A 314 13.15 17.22 15.51
N SER A 315 13.03 16.00 16.02
CA SER A 315 12.30 15.68 17.27
C SER A 315 13.24 15.40 18.46
N LEU A 316 14.55 15.65 18.30
CA LEU A 316 15.54 15.45 19.35
C LEU A 316 15.80 16.78 20.08
N ASP A 317 16.21 16.67 21.34
CA ASP A 317 16.77 17.80 22.08
C ASP A 317 18.19 18.11 21.58
N SER A 318 18.61 19.36 21.72
CA SER A 318 19.89 19.85 21.16
C SER A 318 21.11 19.12 21.68
N GLU A 319 21.09 18.59 22.91
CA GLU A 319 22.18 17.83 23.47
C GLU A 319 22.31 16.45 22.82
N THR A 320 21.20 15.71 22.71
CA THR A 320 21.13 14.40 22.04
C THR A 320 21.45 14.53 20.55
N GLU A 321 20.95 15.58 19.88
CA GLU A 321 21.27 15.86 18.49
C GLU A 321 22.76 16.02 18.26
N SER A 322 23.44 16.85 19.07
CA SER A 322 24.88 17.09 18.95
C SER A 322 25.70 15.80 19.11
N LYS A 323 25.35 14.96 20.10
CA LYS A 323 26.01 13.69 20.36
C LYS A 323 25.80 12.68 19.23
N ILE A 324 24.60 12.59 18.69
CA ILE A 324 24.29 11.71 17.53
C ILE A 324 25.03 12.19 16.28
N GLN A 325 25.10 13.49 16.04
CA GLN A 325 25.88 14.04 14.93
C GLN A 325 27.37 13.72 15.06
N GLU A 326 27.91 13.72 16.28
CA GLU A 326 29.30 13.30 16.55
C GLU A 326 29.49 11.80 16.29
N ALA A 327 28.53 10.95 16.69
CA ALA A 327 28.59 9.50 16.45
C ALA A 327 28.43 9.12 14.96
N LEU A 328 27.83 9.98 14.15
CA LEU A 328 27.66 9.79 12.70
C LEU A 328 28.88 10.29 11.88
N ARG A 329 29.78 11.07 12.47
CA ARG A 329 31.04 11.51 11.86
C ARG A 329 32.12 10.45 11.94
#